data_f35c77f817bdfcd25a1fed766ba3d853
#
_entry.id   f35c77f817bdfcd25a1fed766ba3d853
#
_cell.length_a   1.000
_cell.length_b   1.000
_cell.length_c   1.000
_cell.angle_alpha   90.00
_cell.angle_beta   90.00
_cell.angle_gamma   90.00
#
_symmetry.space_group_name_H-M   'P 1'
#
loop_
_entity.id
_entity.type
_entity.pdbx_description
1 polymer ?
#
loop_
_entity_poly.entity_id
_entity_poly.type
_entity_poly.pdbx_seq_one_letter_code
_entity_poly.pdbx_strand_id
1 'polypeptide(L)'
;MQTFHLLTRHLPILEQDSIGEWMDLNHDDDPLGDSFIPSFFVYSPAVEKFIADVYHFAAVCPEFHMKKHVQTLQNNSITSVFDADASTLDAHCILAMIMHVIRGERFREGYLADALQHGHMKNWLERLTELEK
;
A
#
# COMPACT_ATOMS: atom_id res chain seq x y z
N MET A 1 -22.82 7.73 4.87
CA MET A 1 -22.49 6.55 4.04
C MET A 1 -21.02 6.22 4.18
N GLN A 2 -20.69 4.98 4.53
CA GLN A 2 -19.31 4.61 4.83
C GLN A 2 -18.64 4.05 3.57
N THR A 3 -18.39 4.91 2.60
CA THR A 3 -17.86 4.54 1.29
C THR A 3 -16.53 3.82 1.39
N PHE A 4 -15.64 4.29 2.29
CA PHE A 4 -14.28 3.76 2.38
C PHE A 4 -14.11 2.73 3.48
N HIS A 5 -15.19 2.29 4.12
CA HIS A 5 -15.12 1.38 5.26
C HIS A 5 -14.41 0.07 4.92
N LEU A 6 -14.58 -0.42 3.70
CA LEU A 6 -13.90 -1.64 3.24
C LEU A 6 -12.38 -1.55 3.43
N LEU A 7 -11.82 -0.35 3.31
CA LEU A 7 -10.40 -0.10 3.49
C LEU A 7 -10.07 0.37 4.90
N THR A 8 -10.84 1.33 5.42
CA THR A 8 -10.53 1.96 6.71
C THR A 8 -10.70 1.01 7.89
N ARG A 9 -11.50 -0.04 7.74
CA ARG A 9 -11.69 -1.06 8.79
C ARG A 9 -10.38 -1.79 9.12
N HIS A 10 -9.38 -1.72 8.23
CA HIS A 10 -8.10 -2.36 8.46
C HIS A 10 -7.16 -1.54 9.35
N LEU A 11 -7.50 -0.27 9.65
CA LEU A 11 -6.62 0.61 10.43
C LEU A 11 -6.17 -0.01 11.75
N PRO A 12 -7.09 -0.48 12.63
CA PRO A 12 -6.66 -1.03 13.92
C PRO A 12 -5.78 -2.29 13.75
N ILE A 13 -6.10 -3.10 12.77
CA ILE A 13 -5.38 -4.36 12.53
C ILE A 13 -3.97 -4.07 12.03
N LEU A 14 -3.83 -3.14 11.09
CA LEU A 14 -2.53 -2.78 10.53
C LEU A 14 -1.64 -2.07 11.54
N GLU A 15 -2.21 -1.42 12.55
CA GLU A 15 -1.44 -0.79 13.62
C GLU A 15 -0.92 -1.79 14.65
N GLN A 16 -1.67 -2.88 14.89
CA GLN A 16 -1.38 -3.81 15.96
C GLN A 16 -0.63 -5.05 15.53
N ASP A 17 -0.94 -5.54 14.32
CA ASP A 17 -0.36 -6.79 13.84
C ASP A 17 0.93 -6.56 13.09
N SER A 18 1.80 -7.57 13.10
CA SER A 18 2.98 -7.56 12.25
C SER A 18 2.56 -7.49 10.78
N ILE A 19 3.25 -6.65 10.01
CA ILE A 19 2.97 -6.52 8.57
C ILE A 19 3.62 -7.64 7.77
N GLY A 20 4.54 -8.40 8.36
CA GLY A 20 5.29 -9.45 7.69
C GLY A 20 6.77 -9.36 7.99
N GLU A 21 7.59 -10.00 7.16
CA GLU A 21 9.02 -10.00 7.39
C GLU A 21 9.80 -10.19 6.07
N TRP A 22 11.03 -9.70 6.07
CA TRP A 22 11.95 -9.95 4.98
C TRP A 22 12.44 -11.38 5.02
N MET A 23 12.41 -12.05 3.88
CA MET A 23 12.96 -13.39 3.72
C MET A 23 14.23 -13.31 2.90
N ASP A 24 15.31 -13.81 3.47
CA ASP A 24 16.61 -13.89 2.79
C ASP A 24 16.89 -15.35 2.50
N LEU A 25 16.89 -15.71 1.24
CA LEU A 25 17.16 -17.09 0.80
C LEU A 25 18.63 -17.32 0.52
N ASN A 26 19.46 -16.29 0.67
CA ASN A 26 20.92 -16.41 0.56
C ASN A 26 21.46 -16.87 1.91
N HIS A 27 21.51 -18.19 2.10
CA HIS A 27 22.03 -18.75 3.34
C HIS A 27 23.55 -18.78 3.31
N ASP A 28 24.15 -18.61 4.50
CA ASP A 28 25.59 -18.79 4.68
C ASP A 28 26.05 -20.20 4.31
N ASP A 29 25.10 -21.11 4.19
CA ASP A 29 25.35 -22.51 3.87
C ASP A 29 25.59 -22.77 2.38
N ASP A 30 25.48 -21.78 1.51
CA ASP A 30 25.79 -21.96 0.09
C ASP A 30 27.30 -21.94 -0.09
N PRO A 31 27.93 -23.11 -0.21
CA PRO A 31 29.40 -23.18 -0.23
C PRO A 31 30.02 -22.59 -1.48
N LEU A 32 29.24 -22.40 -2.52
CA LEU A 32 29.75 -21.89 -3.79
C LEU A 32 29.53 -20.40 -3.97
N GLY A 33 28.56 -19.84 -3.25
CA GLY A 33 28.25 -18.42 -3.33
C GLY A 33 27.78 -17.94 -4.71
N ASP A 34 27.40 -18.88 -5.57
CA ASP A 34 27.11 -18.60 -6.97
C ASP A 34 25.64 -18.26 -7.20
N SER A 35 24.77 -18.61 -6.27
CA SER A 35 23.35 -18.31 -6.43
C SER A 35 22.98 -17.09 -5.60
N PHE A 36 22.71 -15.99 -6.29
CA PHE A 36 22.16 -14.80 -5.66
C PHE A 36 20.64 -14.82 -5.80
N ILE A 37 19.96 -14.97 -4.67
CA ILE A 37 18.50 -14.86 -4.62
C ILE A 37 18.20 -13.58 -3.85
N PRO A 38 17.58 -12.57 -4.49
CA PRO A 38 17.26 -11.31 -3.80
C PRO A 38 16.31 -11.54 -2.63
N SER A 39 16.50 -10.79 -1.56
CA SER A 39 15.57 -10.79 -0.44
C SER A 39 14.19 -10.33 -0.91
N PHE A 40 13.15 -10.89 -0.35
CA PHE A 40 11.78 -10.48 -0.65
C PHE A 40 10.99 -10.37 0.65
N PHE A 41 9.91 -9.58 0.59
CA PHE A 41 9.08 -9.35 1.75
C PHE A 41 7.86 -10.27 1.71
N VAL A 42 7.63 -11.02 2.78
CA VAL A 42 6.45 -11.87 2.93
C VAL A 42 5.47 -11.16 3.83
N TYR A 43 4.35 -10.77 3.26
CA TYR A 43 3.32 -10.02 3.98
C TYR A 43 2.49 -10.94 4.85
N SER A 44 2.05 -10.41 6.00
CA SER A 44 1.18 -11.14 6.91
C SER A 44 -0.19 -11.37 6.29
N PRO A 45 -0.97 -12.37 6.79
CA PRO A 45 -2.34 -12.57 6.31
C PRO A 45 -3.22 -11.33 6.44
N ALA A 46 -3.00 -10.51 7.48
CA ALA A 46 -3.74 -9.26 7.66
C ALA A 46 -3.49 -8.29 6.51
N VAL A 47 -2.22 -8.16 6.07
CA VAL A 47 -1.88 -7.29 4.95
C VAL A 47 -2.39 -7.87 3.64
N GLU A 48 -2.29 -9.18 3.44
CA GLU A 48 -2.81 -9.81 2.23
C GLU A 48 -4.32 -9.59 2.08
N LYS A 49 -5.05 -9.65 3.19
CA LYS A 49 -6.48 -9.37 3.19
C LYS A 49 -6.76 -7.91 2.84
N PHE A 50 -5.95 -7.00 3.37
CA PHE A 50 -6.06 -5.58 3.03
C PHE A 50 -5.86 -5.36 1.52
N ILE A 51 -4.83 -5.98 0.95
CA ILE A 51 -4.56 -5.89 -0.49
C ILE A 51 -5.76 -6.39 -1.30
N ALA A 52 -6.31 -7.54 -0.91
CA ALA A 52 -7.48 -8.09 -1.58
C ALA A 52 -8.67 -7.14 -1.53
N ASP A 53 -8.89 -6.49 -0.38
CA ASP A 53 -9.97 -5.53 -0.22
C ASP A 53 -9.75 -4.28 -1.06
N VAL A 54 -8.50 -3.84 -1.23
CA VAL A 54 -8.19 -2.70 -2.11
C VAL A 54 -8.57 -3.02 -3.56
N TYR A 55 -8.19 -4.20 -4.05
CA TYR A 55 -8.56 -4.60 -5.41
C TYR A 55 -10.07 -4.76 -5.55
N HIS A 56 -10.72 -5.29 -4.54
CA HIS A 56 -12.17 -5.40 -4.55
C HIS A 56 -12.83 -4.02 -4.60
N PHE A 57 -12.36 -3.10 -3.78
CA PHE A 57 -12.87 -1.72 -3.77
C PHE A 57 -12.71 -1.07 -5.15
N ALA A 58 -11.53 -1.27 -5.78
CA ALA A 58 -11.28 -0.71 -7.10
C ALA A 58 -12.26 -1.25 -8.15
N ALA A 59 -12.67 -2.51 -8.00
CA ALA A 59 -13.61 -3.14 -8.93
C ALA A 59 -15.05 -2.66 -8.72
N VAL A 60 -15.47 -2.47 -7.46
CA VAL A 60 -16.86 -2.09 -7.17
C VAL A 60 -17.09 -0.58 -7.16
N CYS A 61 -16.02 0.20 -7.12
CA CYS A 61 -16.11 1.67 -7.12
C CYS A 61 -15.26 2.25 -8.26
N PRO A 62 -15.62 1.96 -9.53
CA PRO A 62 -14.79 2.39 -10.67
C PRO A 62 -14.72 3.90 -10.83
N GLU A 63 -15.60 4.65 -10.20
CA GLU A 63 -15.65 6.12 -10.26
C GLU A 63 -14.39 6.77 -9.69
N PHE A 64 -13.61 6.07 -8.87
CA PHE A 64 -12.35 6.59 -8.32
C PHE A 64 -11.15 6.36 -9.24
N HIS A 65 -11.33 5.63 -10.34
CA HIS A 65 -10.31 5.41 -11.37
C HIS A 65 -8.98 4.88 -10.83
N MET A 66 -9.02 3.98 -9.86
CA MET A 66 -7.82 3.47 -9.21
C MET A 66 -6.89 2.72 -10.19
N LYS A 67 -7.44 2.14 -11.26
CA LYS A 67 -6.61 1.51 -12.29
C LYS A 67 -5.76 2.52 -13.04
N LYS A 68 -6.17 3.80 -13.04
CA LYS A 68 -5.45 4.90 -13.68
C LYS A 68 -4.71 5.73 -12.64
N HIS A 69 -4.20 5.09 -11.60
CA HIS A 69 -3.58 5.79 -10.48
C HIS A 69 -2.40 6.67 -10.91
N VAL A 70 -1.61 6.22 -11.88
CA VAL A 70 -0.48 7.01 -12.37
C VAL A 70 -0.96 8.33 -12.97
N GLN A 71 -2.03 8.28 -13.76
CA GLN A 71 -2.60 9.48 -14.36
C GLN A 71 -3.12 10.45 -13.30
N THR A 72 -3.81 9.92 -12.29
CA THR A 72 -4.34 10.73 -11.20
C THR A 72 -3.21 11.44 -10.45
N LEU A 73 -2.12 10.71 -10.15
CA LEU A 73 -0.97 11.30 -9.46
C LEU A 73 -0.31 12.38 -10.30
N GLN A 74 -0.13 12.14 -11.60
CA GLN A 74 0.45 13.14 -12.50
C GLN A 74 -0.41 14.39 -12.60
N ASN A 75 -1.73 14.21 -12.70
CA ASN A 75 -2.66 15.34 -12.81
C ASN A 75 -2.65 16.23 -11.56
N ASN A 76 -2.23 15.68 -10.43
CA ASN A 76 -2.19 16.40 -9.16
C ASN A 76 -0.75 16.76 -8.74
N SER A 77 0.20 16.63 -9.65
CA SER A 77 1.61 16.97 -9.44
C SER A 77 2.26 16.20 -8.29
N ILE A 78 1.80 14.98 -8.04
CA ILE A 78 2.37 14.12 -7.01
C ILE A 78 3.48 13.28 -7.65
N THR A 79 4.73 13.64 -7.34
CA THR A 79 5.90 12.94 -7.89
C THR A 79 6.42 11.86 -6.95
N SER A 80 6.19 12.02 -5.64
CA SER A 80 6.52 11.00 -4.64
C SER A 80 5.36 10.88 -3.66
N VAL A 81 4.80 9.68 -3.58
CA VAL A 81 3.65 9.44 -2.71
C VAL A 81 4.01 9.57 -1.23
N PHE A 82 5.28 9.30 -0.88
CA PHE A 82 5.71 9.39 0.51
C PHE A 82 5.94 10.84 0.97
N ASP A 83 6.12 11.76 0.04
CA ASP A 83 6.35 13.17 0.34
C ASP A 83 5.08 14.02 0.28
N ALA A 84 3.99 13.45 -0.23
CA ALA A 84 2.73 14.18 -0.37
C ALA A 84 2.04 14.36 0.99
N ASP A 85 1.49 15.56 1.21
CA ASP A 85 0.74 15.85 2.44
C ASP A 85 -0.70 15.35 2.29
N ALA A 86 -0.98 14.20 2.90
CA ALA A 86 -2.29 13.56 2.79
C ALA A 86 -3.42 14.45 3.30
N SER A 87 -3.14 15.33 4.26
CA SER A 87 -4.19 16.18 4.85
C SER A 87 -4.78 17.18 3.85
N THR A 88 -4.12 17.42 2.72
CA THR A 88 -4.57 18.35 1.69
C THR A 88 -5.19 17.66 0.47
N LEU A 89 -5.18 16.33 0.44
CA LEU A 89 -5.58 15.57 -0.74
C LEU A 89 -7.01 15.04 -0.62
N ASP A 90 -7.65 14.88 -1.78
CA ASP A 90 -8.99 14.31 -1.85
C ASP A 90 -8.93 12.78 -1.93
N ALA A 91 -10.10 12.14 -1.93
CA ALA A 91 -10.20 10.69 -1.95
C ALA A 91 -9.57 10.08 -3.20
N HIS A 92 -9.72 10.71 -4.36
CA HIS A 92 -9.12 10.20 -5.60
C HIS A 92 -7.62 10.09 -5.48
N CYS A 93 -6.97 11.14 -4.93
CA CYS A 93 -5.51 11.14 -4.76
C CYS A 93 -5.07 10.10 -3.73
N ILE A 94 -5.76 10.01 -2.60
CA ILE A 94 -5.42 9.04 -1.54
C ILE A 94 -5.53 7.61 -2.07
N LEU A 95 -6.64 7.31 -2.75
CA LEU A 95 -6.83 5.97 -3.32
C LEU A 95 -5.79 5.65 -4.40
N ALA A 96 -5.43 6.65 -5.21
CA ALA A 96 -4.38 6.48 -6.20
C ALA A 96 -3.03 6.16 -5.56
N MET A 97 -2.69 6.82 -4.44
CA MET A 97 -1.45 6.55 -3.72
C MET A 97 -1.44 5.14 -3.13
N ILE A 98 -2.55 4.70 -2.55
CA ILE A 98 -2.68 3.34 -2.01
C ILE A 98 -2.45 2.32 -3.13
N MET A 99 -3.15 2.47 -4.25
CA MET A 99 -3.00 1.54 -5.38
C MET A 99 -1.58 1.57 -5.93
N HIS A 100 -0.96 2.75 -5.97
CA HIS A 100 0.39 2.92 -6.51
C HIS A 100 1.41 2.09 -5.71
N VAL A 101 1.35 2.13 -4.37
CA VAL A 101 2.32 1.36 -3.58
C VAL A 101 2.03 -0.15 -3.64
N ILE A 102 0.76 -0.54 -3.72
CA ILE A 102 0.41 -1.96 -3.84
C ILE A 102 0.93 -2.52 -5.17
N ARG A 103 0.66 -1.83 -6.28
CA ARG A 103 1.10 -2.29 -7.59
C ARG A 103 2.60 -2.09 -7.80
N GLY A 104 3.17 -1.07 -7.17
CA GLY A 104 4.59 -0.78 -7.24
C GLY A 104 5.45 -1.87 -6.62
N GLU A 105 4.88 -2.69 -5.75
CA GLU A 105 5.58 -3.81 -5.13
C GLU A 105 6.19 -4.76 -6.17
N ARG A 106 5.57 -4.86 -7.35
CA ARG A 106 6.07 -5.70 -8.45
C ARG A 106 7.43 -5.24 -8.96
N PHE A 107 7.71 -3.94 -8.84
CA PHE A 107 8.91 -3.32 -9.40
C PHE A 107 9.92 -2.94 -8.33
N ARG A 108 9.49 -2.83 -7.09
CA ARG A 108 10.35 -2.50 -5.95
C ARG A 108 9.88 -3.30 -4.74
N GLU A 109 10.63 -4.35 -4.43
CA GLU A 109 10.32 -5.22 -3.29
C GLU A 109 10.35 -4.43 -1.99
N GLY A 110 9.30 -4.56 -1.19
CA GLY A 110 9.18 -3.85 0.06
C GLY A 110 8.59 -2.45 -0.04
N TYR A 111 8.13 -2.02 -1.22
CA TYR A 111 7.56 -0.69 -1.39
C TYR A 111 6.31 -0.51 -0.52
N LEU A 112 5.42 -1.50 -0.53
CA LEU A 112 4.23 -1.48 0.34
C LEU A 112 4.64 -1.57 1.82
N ALA A 113 5.66 -2.38 2.13
CA ALA A 113 6.17 -2.49 3.50
C ALA A 113 6.66 -1.13 4.01
N ASP A 114 7.36 -0.36 3.18
CA ASP A 114 7.80 0.99 3.54
C ASP A 114 6.61 1.88 3.89
N ALA A 115 5.54 1.82 3.09
CA ALA A 115 4.35 2.62 3.36
C ALA A 115 3.70 2.23 4.68
N LEU A 116 3.70 0.94 5.01
CA LEU A 116 3.11 0.44 6.25
C LEU A 116 3.98 0.75 7.47
N GLN A 117 5.29 0.52 7.34
CA GLN A 117 6.22 0.68 8.48
C GLN A 117 6.42 2.12 8.89
N HIS A 118 6.40 3.05 7.94
CA HIS A 118 6.68 4.46 8.20
C HIS A 118 5.43 5.30 8.40
N GLY A 119 4.26 4.66 8.53
CA GLY A 119 3.03 5.35 8.87
C GLY A 119 2.30 6.03 7.72
N HIS A 120 2.80 5.88 6.50
CA HIS A 120 2.16 6.51 5.34
C HIS A 120 0.77 5.93 5.09
N MET A 121 0.66 4.61 5.08
CA MET A 121 -0.63 3.95 4.85
C MET A 121 -1.64 4.32 5.95
N LYS A 122 -1.19 4.37 7.19
CA LYS A 122 -2.03 4.80 8.30
C LYS A 122 -2.59 6.20 8.05
N ASN A 123 -1.72 7.14 7.66
CA ASN A 123 -2.13 8.52 7.39
C ASN A 123 -3.14 8.58 6.26
N TRP A 124 -2.94 7.79 5.21
CA TRP A 124 -3.86 7.75 4.07
C TRP A 124 -5.23 7.22 4.47
N LEU A 125 -5.27 6.13 5.25
CA LEU A 125 -6.53 5.56 5.71
C LEU A 125 -7.24 6.50 6.69
N GLU A 126 -6.51 7.18 7.55
CA GLU A 126 -7.09 8.18 8.45
C GLU A 126 -7.69 9.33 7.66
N ARG A 127 -7.03 9.77 6.57
CA ARG A 127 -7.57 10.81 5.70
C ARG A 127 -8.88 10.36 5.05
N LEU A 128 -8.96 9.11 4.59
CA LEU A 128 -10.21 8.58 4.04
C LEU A 128 -11.32 8.60 5.08
N THR A 129 -11.01 8.26 6.33
CA THR A 129 -11.97 8.31 7.42
C THR A 129 -12.50 9.73 7.62
N GLU A 130 -11.61 10.74 7.57
CA GLU A 130 -12.02 12.14 7.67
C GLU A 130 -12.92 12.56 6.52
N LEU A 131 -12.63 12.09 5.32
CA LEU A 131 -13.38 12.46 4.13
C LEU A 131 -14.79 11.85 4.10
N GLU A 132 -15.04 10.81 4.90
CA GLU A 132 -16.36 10.21 5.02
C GLU A 132 -17.31 10.99 5.92
N LYS A 133 -16.79 11.85 6.75
CA LYS A 133 -17.59 12.61 7.74
C LYS A 133 -18.35 13.75 7.12
#